data_f014c4428d77def085d733ffa11357b4
#
_entry.id   f014c4428d77def085d733ffa11357b4
#
_cell.length_a   1.000
_cell.length_b   1.000
_cell.length_c   1.000
_cell.angle_alpha   90.00
_cell.angle_beta   90.00
_cell.angle_gamma   90.00
#
_symmetry.space_group_name_H-M   'P 1'
#
loop_
_entity.id
_entity.type
_entity.pdbx_description
1 polymer ?
#
loop_
_entity_poly.entity_id
_entity_poly.type
_entity_poly.pdbx_seq_one_letter_code
_entity_poly.pdbx_strand_id
1 'polypeptide(L)'
;DEPFGPIGTLQSFETLDEVITQANRLPFALAAYVFTRSLKLTHATVNRLEAGVIGVNTFVASTAETPFGGSKDSGFGREGGSTAIRDYLDTKFINLAMPQDAL
;
A
#
# COMPACT_ATOMS: atom_id res chain seq x y z
N ASP A 1 -0.58 20.64 4.79
CA ASP A 1 0.85 20.30 4.70
C ASP A 1 1.20 19.27 5.77
N GLU A 2 2.04 18.31 5.42
CA GLU A 2 2.56 17.33 6.38
C GLU A 2 3.62 17.99 7.27
N PRO A 3 3.46 17.98 8.62
CA PRO A 3 4.47 18.55 9.50
C PRO A 3 5.68 17.61 9.61
N PHE A 4 6.83 18.05 9.07
CA PHE A 4 8.10 17.35 9.27
C PHE A 4 8.79 17.87 10.52
N GLY A 5 8.79 17.04 11.59
CA GLY A 5 9.41 17.42 12.86
C GLY A 5 9.09 16.40 13.96
N PRO A 6 9.62 16.59 15.18
CA PRO A 6 9.39 15.70 16.31
C PRO A 6 7.99 15.95 16.93
N ILE A 7 6.95 15.79 16.13
CA ILE A 7 5.56 16.02 16.52
C ILE A 7 4.79 14.74 16.31
N GLY A 8 4.01 14.33 17.30
CA GLY A 8 3.04 13.24 17.21
C GLY A 8 1.69 13.69 17.74
N THR A 9 0.61 13.35 17.06
CA THR A 9 -0.75 13.57 17.53
C THR A 9 -1.31 12.28 18.11
N LEU A 10 -2.04 12.39 19.22
CA LEU A 10 -2.72 11.28 19.86
C LEU A 10 -4.22 11.54 19.84
N GLN A 11 -4.97 10.53 19.49
CA GLN A 11 -6.43 10.57 19.48
C GLN A 11 -6.99 9.25 20.00
N SER A 12 -7.95 9.34 20.93
CA SER A 12 -8.71 8.17 21.39
C SER A 12 -9.85 7.87 20.43
N PHE A 13 -10.29 6.64 20.42
CA PHE A 13 -11.47 6.17 19.69
C PHE A 13 -12.21 5.13 20.55
N GLU A 14 -13.50 4.97 20.30
CA GLU A 14 -14.35 4.02 21.02
C GLU A 14 -14.65 2.77 20.18
N THR A 15 -14.70 2.92 18.87
CA THR A 15 -15.07 1.82 17.96
C THR A 15 -14.06 1.65 16.82
N LEU A 16 -14.00 0.43 16.27
CA LEU A 16 -13.19 0.15 15.10
C LEU A 16 -13.66 0.97 13.89
N ASP A 17 -14.97 1.17 13.73
CA ASP A 17 -15.51 1.94 12.60
C ASP A 17 -15.06 3.39 12.65
N GLU A 18 -15.06 3.97 13.82
CA GLU A 18 -14.59 5.33 14.04
C GLU A 18 -13.12 5.49 13.64
N VAL A 19 -12.23 4.64 14.17
CA VAL A 19 -10.79 4.77 13.91
C VAL A 19 -10.46 4.50 12.44
N ILE A 20 -11.11 3.55 11.78
CA ILE A 20 -10.93 3.30 10.35
C ILE A 20 -11.38 4.51 9.52
N THR A 21 -12.53 5.09 9.83
CA THR A 21 -13.03 6.28 9.14
C THR A 21 -12.04 7.44 9.27
N GLN A 22 -11.51 7.65 10.46
CA GLN A 22 -10.53 8.70 10.71
C GLN A 22 -9.19 8.43 9.99
N ALA A 23 -8.71 7.18 10.03
CA ALA A 23 -7.46 6.79 9.37
C ALA A 23 -7.53 6.99 7.84
N ASN A 24 -8.68 6.71 7.23
CA ASN A 24 -8.84 6.77 5.78
C ASN A 24 -9.28 8.15 5.25
N ARG A 25 -9.53 9.14 6.12
CA ARG A 25 -10.12 10.44 5.71
C ARG A 25 -9.24 11.33 4.85
N LEU A 26 -7.92 11.15 4.96
CA LEU A 26 -6.96 11.96 4.21
C LEU A 26 -6.67 11.35 2.84
N PRO A 27 -6.24 12.16 1.87
CA PRO A 27 -5.82 11.66 0.56
C PRO A 27 -4.45 10.95 0.60
N PHE A 28 -3.80 10.88 1.76
CA PHE A 28 -2.50 10.24 1.95
C PHE A 28 -2.66 8.85 2.55
N ALA A 29 -1.94 7.87 2.00
CA ALA A 29 -2.08 6.47 2.37
C ALA A 29 -0.77 5.69 2.12
N LEU A 30 0.32 6.06 2.78
CA LEU A 30 1.60 5.37 2.65
C LEU A 30 1.68 4.17 3.57
N ALA A 31 1.76 4.40 4.87
CA ALA A 31 1.94 3.34 5.85
C ALA A 31 1.00 3.49 7.05
N ALA A 32 0.55 2.36 7.59
CA ALA A 32 -0.19 2.28 8.83
C ALA A 32 0.34 1.14 9.70
N TYR A 33 0.16 1.27 11.01
CA TYR A 33 0.62 0.28 11.98
C TYR A 33 -0.51 -0.08 12.94
N VAL A 34 -0.69 -1.37 13.16
CA VAL A 34 -1.76 -1.91 14.01
C VAL A 34 -1.16 -2.80 15.08
N PHE A 35 -1.49 -2.52 16.33
CA PHE A 35 -1.04 -3.33 17.45
C PHE A 35 -2.23 -3.96 18.15
N THR A 36 -2.35 -5.29 18.09
CA THR A 36 -3.46 -6.03 18.68
C THR A 36 -3.08 -7.49 18.92
N ARG A 37 -3.69 -8.12 19.90
CA ARG A 37 -3.60 -9.57 20.15
C ARG A 37 -4.77 -10.34 19.54
N SER A 38 -5.73 -9.66 18.94
CA SER A 38 -6.92 -10.27 18.34
C SER A 38 -6.73 -10.48 16.85
N LEU A 39 -6.68 -11.73 16.41
CA LEU A 39 -6.62 -12.07 14.97
C LEU A 39 -7.84 -11.54 14.21
N LYS A 40 -9.03 -11.58 14.86
CA LYS A 40 -10.26 -11.03 14.27
C LYS A 40 -10.13 -9.53 14.01
N LEU A 41 -9.60 -8.76 14.97
CA LEU A 41 -9.35 -7.32 14.79
C LEU A 41 -8.27 -7.07 13.74
N THR A 42 -7.21 -7.86 13.71
CA THR A 42 -6.19 -7.79 12.66
C THR A 42 -6.83 -7.86 11.28
N HIS A 43 -7.57 -8.91 10.97
CA HIS A 43 -8.21 -9.07 9.66
C HIS A 43 -9.22 -7.95 9.35
N ALA A 44 -10.04 -7.59 10.32
CA ALA A 44 -11.01 -6.50 10.13
C ALA A 44 -10.34 -5.16 9.84
N THR A 45 -9.20 -4.89 10.47
CA THR A 45 -8.48 -3.62 10.32
C THR A 45 -7.71 -3.57 9.01
N VAL A 46 -6.88 -4.60 8.71
CA VAL A 46 -6.03 -4.58 7.51
C VAL A 46 -6.84 -4.57 6.21
N ASN A 47 -8.01 -5.18 6.19
CA ASN A 47 -8.89 -5.17 5.01
C ASN A 47 -9.59 -3.83 4.78
N ARG A 48 -9.62 -2.95 5.76
CA ARG A 48 -10.35 -1.68 5.71
C ARG A 48 -9.44 -0.45 5.67
N LEU A 49 -8.20 -0.58 6.12
CA LEU A 49 -7.21 0.49 6.00
C LEU A 49 -6.77 0.65 4.55
N GLU A 50 -6.73 1.89 4.07
CA GLU A 50 -6.38 2.24 2.70
C GLU A 50 -4.88 2.58 2.54
N ALA A 51 -4.04 2.10 3.44
CA ALA A 51 -2.60 2.29 3.36
C ALA A 51 -1.95 1.29 2.37
N GLY A 52 -0.91 1.74 1.68
CA GLY A 52 -0.14 0.89 0.77
C GLY A 52 0.71 -0.15 1.50
N VAL A 53 1.10 0.13 2.75
CA VAL A 53 1.84 -0.77 3.64
C VAL A 53 1.17 -0.81 5.01
N ILE A 54 0.97 -2.00 5.55
CA ILE A 54 0.41 -2.15 6.90
C ILE A 54 1.29 -3.09 7.72
N GLY A 55 1.89 -2.55 8.79
CA GLY A 55 2.60 -3.34 9.79
C GLY A 55 1.65 -3.81 10.90
N VAL A 56 1.63 -5.10 11.21
CA VAL A 56 0.86 -5.62 12.33
C VAL A 56 1.80 -6.11 13.41
N ASN A 57 1.72 -5.53 14.59
CA ASN A 57 2.60 -5.80 15.74
C ASN A 57 4.10 -5.62 15.41
N THR A 58 4.43 -4.83 14.42
CA THR A 58 5.79 -4.53 13.97
C THR A 58 5.85 -3.15 13.33
N PHE A 59 6.99 -2.50 13.42
CA PHE A 59 7.31 -1.28 12.66
C PHE A 59 8.12 -1.56 11.38
N VAL A 60 8.40 -2.82 11.08
CA VAL A 60 9.05 -3.18 9.82
C VAL A 60 8.04 -2.99 8.69
N ALA A 61 8.22 -1.94 7.92
CA ALA A 61 7.35 -1.56 6.81
C ALA A 61 7.92 -1.92 5.44
N SER A 62 9.23 -2.23 5.37
CA SER A 62 9.92 -2.50 4.10
C SER A 62 11.02 -3.54 4.31
N THR A 63 11.05 -4.52 3.43
CA THR A 63 12.15 -5.46 3.22
C THR A 63 12.42 -5.56 1.72
N ALA A 64 13.59 -6.04 1.33
CA ALA A 64 13.95 -6.14 -0.09
C ALA A 64 13.00 -7.04 -0.89
N GLU A 65 12.40 -8.02 -0.24
CA GLU A 65 11.51 -9.01 -0.87
C GLU A 65 10.06 -8.55 -0.98
N THR A 66 9.69 -7.46 -0.30
CA THR A 66 8.30 -7.00 -0.24
C THR A 66 8.08 -5.71 -1.03
N PRO A 67 6.93 -5.57 -1.70
CA PRO A 67 6.61 -4.34 -2.37
C PRO A 67 6.33 -3.23 -1.34
N PHE A 68 6.95 -2.08 -1.53
CA PHE A 68 6.76 -0.87 -0.74
C PHE A 68 6.23 0.25 -1.62
N GLY A 69 5.25 0.98 -1.14
CA GLY A 69 4.73 2.16 -1.84
C GLY A 69 3.38 2.60 -1.29
N GLY A 70 3.00 3.81 -1.65
CA GLY A 70 1.77 4.45 -1.22
C GLY A 70 0.57 4.12 -2.10
N SER A 71 -0.57 4.55 -1.63
CA SER A 71 -1.84 4.61 -2.36
C SER A 71 -2.37 6.04 -2.31
N LYS A 72 -3.38 6.37 -3.11
CA LYS A 72 -3.94 7.72 -3.22
C LYS A 72 -2.82 8.72 -3.59
N ASP A 73 -2.81 9.91 -2.99
CA ASP A 73 -1.79 10.95 -3.24
C ASP A 73 -0.40 10.62 -2.66
N SER A 74 -0.26 9.53 -1.91
CA SER A 74 1.04 9.09 -1.41
C SER A 74 1.91 8.42 -2.48
N GLY A 75 1.40 8.16 -3.67
CA GLY A 75 2.19 7.75 -4.82
C GLY A 75 1.58 6.64 -5.66
N PHE A 76 2.28 6.36 -6.76
CA PHE A 76 1.99 5.31 -7.73
C PHE A 76 3.11 4.27 -7.72
N GLY A 77 2.79 3.05 -8.15
CA GLY A 77 3.79 2.01 -8.27
C GLY A 77 4.27 1.42 -6.95
N ARG A 78 5.26 0.56 -7.05
CA ARG A 78 5.87 -0.12 -5.89
C ARG A 78 7.37 -0.26 -6.09
N GLU A 79 8.13 -0.06 -5.01
CA GLU A 79 9.55 -0.41 -4.92
C GLU A 79 9.71 -1.78 -4.27
N GLY A 80 10.80 -2.47 -4.56
CA GLY A 80 11.10 -3.78 -3.95
C GLY A 80 10.15 -4.90 -4.40
N GLY A 81 10.45 -6.10 -3.96
CA GLY A 81 9.69 -7.29 -4.34
C GLY A 81 9.75 -7.63 -5.83
N SER A 82 9.10 -8.69 -6.22
CA SER A 82 9.09 -9.19 -7.61
C SER A 82 8.25 -8.35 -8.57
N THR A 83 7.38 -7.48 -8.06
CA THR A 83 6.48 -6.66 -8.87
C THR A 83 7.05 -5.32 -9.29
N ALA A 84 8.09 -4.83 -8.62
CA ALA A 84 8.69 -3.52 -8.87
C ALA A 84 9.19 -3.33 -10.31
N ILE A 85 9.70 -4.40 -10.93
CA ILE A 85 10.18 -4.35 -12.31
C ILE A 85 9.10 -3.90 -13.30
N ARG A 86 7.83 -4.11 -12.98
CA ARG A 86 6.72 -3.77 -13.87
C ARG A 86 6.58 -2.27 -14.10
N ASP A 87 6.97 -1.46 -13.14
CA ASP A 87 6.91 0.00 -13.21
C ASP A 87 7.99 0.58 -14.16
N TYR A 88 8.96 -0.25 -14.57
CA TYR A 88 10.02 0.08 -15.53
C TYR A 88 9.81 -0.53 -16.91
N LEU A 89 8.68 -1.19 -17.15
CA LEU A 89 8.39 -1.91 -18.38
C LEU A 89 7.16 -1.35 -19.09
N ASP A 90 7.28 -1.18 -20.40
CA ASP A 90 6.14 -0.92 -21.28
C ASP A 90 5.62 -2.21 -21.89
N THR A 91 4.31 -2.39 -21.86
CA THR A 91 3.66 -3.54 -22.51
C THR A 91 3.36 -3.24 -23.97
N LYS A 92 3.85 -4.09 -24.87
CA LYS A 92 3.57 -4.00 -26.30
C LYS A 92 2.91 -5.29 -26.79
N PHE A 93 1.77 -5.15 -27.44
CA PHE A 93 1.15 -6.24 -28.19
C PHE A 93 1.63 -6.21 -29.63
N ILE A 94 2.08 -7.35 -30.15
CA ILE A 94 2.48 -7.53 -31.56
C ILE A 94 1.66 -8.68 -32.11
N ASN A 95 0.93 -8.41 -33.19
CA ASN A 95 0.26 -9.44 -33.99
C ASN A 95 0.91 -9.47 -35.37
N LEU A 96 1.61 -10.56 -35.67
CA LEU A 96 2.29 -10.75 -36.92
C LEU A 96 1.59 -11.87 -37.73
N ALA A 97 1.01 -11.49 -38.86
CA ALA A 97 0.55 -12.47 -39.85
C ALA A 97 1.62 -12.65 -40.93
N MET A 98 2.04 -13.87 -41.18
CA MET A 98 2.94 -14.20 -42.30
C MET A 98 2.12 -14.42 -43.54
N PRO A 99 2.44 -13.80 -44.70
CA PRO A 99 1.84 -14.14 -45.99
C PRO A 99 2.11 -15.60 -46.34
N GLN A 100 1.12 -16.30 -46.91
CA GLN A 100 1.25 -17.72 -47.26
C GLN A 100 2.28 -17.98 -48.38
N ASP A 101 2.71 -16.93 -49.08
CA ASP A 101 3.59 -17.03 -50.27
C ASP A 101 5.03 -16.52 -49.98
N ALA A 102 5.47 -16.49 -48.72
CA ALA A 102 6.80 -16.01 -48.34
C ALA A 102 7.85 -17.14 -48.26
N LEU A 103 7.78 -18.16 -49.14
CA LEU A 103 8.82 -19.17 -49.34
C LEU A 103 9.33 -19.07 -50.78
#